data_0ba33fffaf6ebed75be046f8677f9b12
#
_entry.id   0ba33fffaf6ebed75be046f8677f9b12
#
_cell.length_a   1.000
_cell.length_b   1.000
_cell.length_c   1.000
_cell.angle_alpha   90.00
_cell.angle_beta   90.00
_cell.angle_gamma   90.00
#
_symmetry.space_group_name_H-M   'P 1'
#
loop_
_entity.id
_entity.type
_entity.pdbx_description
1 polymer ?
#
loop_
_entity_poly.entity_id
_entity_poly.type
_entity_poly.pdbx_seq_one_letter_code
_entity_poly.pdbx_strand_id
1 'polypeptide(L)'
;MPCERTHVDKGQAQAAYSALDVEASARAHASRVDGGHDEAHSKVGGQLKTIVFGGLDGILTSFAIVSSCAGSGLTSRVVLLLGACNILADAMAMGVGEYLSTKSSDEYARRERAREDWELRNHPEGEVEEMVEIYVQRGMSREDAQVVISTMAKYHDFFVDVMMVEELGLFVPEEDAWVESAKDGLLMFASFVVFGTAPLVGYLLTPLFVH
;
A
#
# COMPACT_ATOMS: atom_id res chain seq x y z
N MET A 1 -0.71 -33.22 7.21
CA MET A 1 -1.53 -32.54 8.25
C MET A 1 -1.40 -31.05 7.94
N PRO A 2 -2.48 -30.34 7.63
CA PRO A 2 -2.41 -28.90 7.45
C PRO A 2 -2.03 -28.27 8.79
N CYS A 3 -1.02 -27.43 8.78
CA CYS A 3 -0.61 -26.66 9.94
C CYS A 3 -1.71 -25.61 10.20
N GLU A 4 -2.52 -25.81 11.25
CA GLU A 4 -3.48 -24.82 11.73
C GLU A 4 -2.72 -23.56 12.14
N ARG A 5 -2.87 -22.48 11.36
CA ARG A 5 -2.30 -21.17 11.69
C ARG A 5 -3.13 -20.56 12.82
N THR A 6 -2.55 -20.50 13.97
CA THR A 6 -3.12 -19.86 15.15
C THR A 6 -2.75 -18.39 15.18
N HIS A 7 -3.74 -17.49 15.08
CA HIS A 7 -3.52 -16.04 15.12
C HIS A 7 -3.85 -15.45 16.49
N VAL A 8 -3.07 -14.44 16.89
CA VAL A 8 -3.31 -13.60 18.07
C VAL A 8 -4.42 -12.60 17.73
N ASP A 9 -5.33 -12.33 18.68
CA ASP A 9 -6.27 -11.20 18.55
C ASP A 9 -5.50 -9.87 18.65
N LYS A 10 -5.15 -9.33 17.48
CA LYS A 10 -4.35 -8.08 17.37
C LYS A 10 -5.06 -6.88 17.99
N GLY A 11 -6.39 -6.83 17.97
CA GLY A 11 -7.15 -5.73 18.59
C GLY A 11 -6.97 -5.70 20.11
N GLN A 12 -7.02 -6.85 20.77
CA GLN A 12 -6.76 -6.96 22.19
C GLN A 12 -5.28 -6.71 22.53
N ALA A 13 -4.36 -7.20 21.71
CA ALA A 13 -2.94 -6.95 21.88
C ALA A 13 -2.59 -5.46 21.74
N GLN A 14 -3.18 -4.76 20.77
CA GLN A 14 -2.99 -3.32 20.59
C GLN A 14 -3.61 -2.49 21.72
N ALA A 15 -4.78 -2.86 22.22
CA ALA A 15 -5.40 -2.23 23.39
C ALA A 15 -4.54 -2.43 24.63
N ALA A 16 -4.01 -3.63 24.86
CA ALA A 16 -3.09 -3.91 25.95
C ALA A 16 -1.79 -3.11 25.84
N TYR A 17 -1.23 -2.98 24.65
CA TYR A 17 -0.06 -2.14 24.40
C TYR A 17 -0.33 -0.66 24.69
N SER A 18 -1.48 -0.11 24.25
CA SER A 18 -1.84 1.27 24.52
C SER A 18 -2.05 1.57 26.02
N ALA A 19 -2.48 0.56 26.78
CA ALA A 19 -2.63 0.62 28.23
C ALA A 19 -1.34 0.28 29.00
N LEU A 20 -0.27 -0.16 28.30
CA LEU A 20 0.99 -0.68 28.88
C LEU A 20 0.75 -1.86 29.86
N ASP A 21 -0.32 -2.63 29.63
CA ASP A 21 -0.69 -3.78 30.47
C ASP A 21 -0.05 -5.06 29.91
N VAL A 22 1.05 -5.48 30.54
CA VAL A 22 1.83 -6.66 30.16
C VAL A 22 1.02 -7.95 30.33
N GLU A 23 0.19 -8.04 31.38
CA GLU A 23 -0.62 -9.25 31.61
C GLU A 23 -1.76 -9.38 30.61
N ALA A 24 -2.40 -8.26 30.25
CA ALA A 24 -3.41 -8.25 29.19
C ALA A 24 -2.77 -8.60 27.84
N SER A 25 -1.57 -8.09 27.53
CA SER A 25 -0.83 -8.48 26.34
C SER A 25 -0.51 -9.97 26.30
N ALA A 26 0.00 -10.52 27.41
CA ALA A 26 0.28 -11.95 27.51
C ALA A 26 -0.98 -12.82 27.32
N ARG A 27 -2.12 -12.39 27.88
CA ARG A 27 -3.42 -13.07 27.68
C ARG A 27 -3.90 -12.99 26.23
N ALA A 28 -3.77 -11.84 25.58
CA ALA A 28 -4.11 -11.67 24.16
C ALA A 28 -3.28 -12.60 23.26
N HIS A 29 -1.99 -12.76 23.57
CA HIS A 29 -1.12 -13.68 22.85
C HIS A 29 -1.36 -15.15 23.19
N ALA A 30 -1.86 -15.46 24.38
CA ALA A 30 -2.21 -16.82 24.78
C ALA A 30 -3.58 -17.28 24.23
N SER A 31 -4.50 -16.36 23.98
CA SER A 31 -5.79 -16.64 23.36
C SER A 31 -5.61 -16.82 21.84
N ARG A 32 -5.42 -18.09 21.42
CA ARG A 32 -5.31 -18.44 20.00
C ARG A 32 -6.71 -18.47 19.39
N VAL A 33 -6.97 -17.56 18.44
CA VAL A 33 -8.23 -17.57 17.69
C VAL A 33 -7.99 -18.26 16.35
N ASP A 34 -8.75 -19.34 16.10
CA ASP A 34 -8.83 -20.00 14.80
C ASP A 34 -9.55 -19.07 13.83
N GLY A 35 -8.81 -18.44 12.95
CA GLY A 35 -9.37 -17.61 11.90
C GLY A 35 -8.26 -16.87 11.17
N GLY A 36 -8.12 -17.14 9.88
CA GLY A 36 -7.20 -16.40 9.01
C GLY A 36 -7.56 -14.92 8.99
N HIS A 37 -6.83 -14.12 9.73
CA HIS A 37 -6.90 -12.67 9.62
C HIS A 37 -5.80 -12.17 8.69
N ASP A 38 -6.22 -11.77 7.51
CA ASP A 38 -5.50 -10.85 6.64
C ASP A 38 -5.10 -9.60 7.44
N GLU A 39 -3.89 -9.12 7.30
CA GLU A 39 -3.42 -7.95 8.04
C GLU A 39 -4.13 -6.66 7.58
N ALA A 40 -5.34 -6.44 8.08
CA ALA A 40 -6.15 -5.26 7.77
C ALA A 40 -5.43 -3.93 8.05
N HIS A 41 -4.45 -3.91 8.94
CA HIS A 41 -3.74 -2.68 9.32
C HIS A 41 -2.83 -2.12 8.22
N SER A 42 -2.18 -2.97 7.42
CA SER A 42 -1.35 -2.52 6.29
C SER A 42 -2.22 -1.93 5.17
N LYS A 43 -3.36 -2.56 4.90
CA LYS A 43 -4.31 -2.13 3.85
C LYS A 43 -4.96 -0.78 4.18
N VAL A 44 -5.35 -0.54 5.43
CA VAL A 44 -5.96 0.73 5.88
C VAL A 44 -4.97 1.90 5.72
N GLY A 45 -3.70 1.71 6.05
CA GLY A 45 -2.68 2.75 5.88
C GLY A 45 -2.48 3.16 4.41
N GLY A 46 -2.44 2.19 3.51
CA GLY A 46 -2.35 2.42 2.06
C GLY A 46 -3.57 3.18 1.52
N GLN A 47 -4.77 2.72 1.86
CA GLN A 47 -6.02 3.36 1.43
C GLN A 47 -6.15 4.80 1.96
N LEU A 48 -5.77 5.05 3.21
CA LEU A 48 -5.78 6.41 3.77
C LEU A 48 -4.84 7.34 3.01
N LYS A 49 -3.63 6.86 2.66
CA LYS A 49 -2.68 7.60 1.84
C LYS A 49 -3.30 7.98 0.48
N THR A 50 -3.93 7.04 -0.19
CA THR A 50 -4.61 7.23 -1.49
C THR A 50 -5.73 8.26 -1.39
N ILE A 51 -6.58 8.18 -0.35
CA ILE A 51 -7.67 9.12 -0.12
C ILE A 51 -7.14 10.53 0.15
N VAL A 52 -6.15 10.68 1.01
CA VAL A 52 -5.58 11.98 1.35
C VAL A 52 -4.90 12.60 0.14
N PHE A 53 -4.12 11.82 -0.61
CA PHE A 53 -3.40 12.31 -1.78
C PHE A 53 -4.36 12.74 -2.90
N GLY A 54 -5.29 11.87 -3.30
CA GLY A 54 -6.29 12.21 -4.31
C GLY A 54 -7.23 13.34 -3.89
N GLY A 55 -7.63 13.34 -2.60
CA GLY A 55 -8.50 14.39 -2.07
C GLY A 55 -7.85 15.77 -2.03
N LEU A 56 -6.60 15.87 -1.56
CA LEU A 56 -5.86 17.13 -1.52
C LEU A 56 -5.64 17.69 -2.92
N ASP A 57 -5.21 16.86 -3.85
CA ASP A 57 -4.97 17.29 -5.22
C ASP A 57 -6.27 17.73 -5.91
N GLY A 58 -7.36 16.99 -5.70
CA GLY A 58 -8.69 17.36 -6.19
C GLY A 58 -9.17 18.73 -5.69
N ILE A 59 -9.00 19.02 -4.40
CA ILE A 59 -9.37 20.34 -3.83
C ILE A 59 -8.50 21.45 -4.43
N LEU A 60 -7.18 21.27 -4.45
CA LEU A 60 -6.26 22.32 -4.85
C LEU A 60 -6.40 22.68 -6.33
N THR A 61 -6.47 21.68 -7.20
CA THR A 61 -6.61 21.90 -8.65
C THR A 61 -7.95 22.53 -9.00
N SER A 62 -9.04 22.03 -8.42
CA SER A 62 -10.38 22.59 -8.63
C SER A 62 -10.51 24.01 -8.09
N PHE A 63 -9.95 24.28 -6.90
CA PHE A 63 -9.93 25.61 -6.33
C PHE A 63 -9.15 26.60 -7.21
N ALA A 64 -8.01 26.17 -7.74
CA ALA A 64 -7.20 27.01 -8.64
C ALA A 64 -7.97 27.37 -9.92
N ILE A 65 -8.68 26.39 -10.53
CA ILE A 65 -9.45 26.63 -11.74
C ILE A 65 -10.65 27.55 -11.45
N VAL A 66 -11.42 27.25 -10.41
CA VAL A 66 -12.59 28.07 -10.04
C VAL A 66 -12.17 29.50 -9.76
N SER A 67 -11.10 29.70 -8.97
CA SER A 67 -10.59 31.02 -8.62
C SER A 67 -10.08 31.80 -9.84
N SER A 68 -9.34 31.13 -10.73
CA SER A 68 -8.81 31.76 -11.95
C SER A 68 -9.90 32.14 -12.92
N CYS A 69 -10.86 31.26 -13.15
CA CYS A 69 -11.98 31.49 -14.05
C CYS A 69 -12.93 32.58 -13.53
N ALA A 70 -13.27 32.55 -12.24
CA ALA A 70 -14.12 33.54 -11.60
C ALA A 70 -13.44 34.92 -11.56
N GLY A 71 -12.15 34.96 -11.21
CA GLY A 71 -11.34 36.19 -11.21
C GLY A 71 -11.18 36.82 -12.61
N SER A 72 -11.26 36.00 -13.67
CA SER A 72 -11.22 36.46 -15.06
C SER A 72 -12.60 36.97 -15.57
N GLY A 73 -13.63 36.97 -14.74
CA GLY A 73 -14.96 37.43 -15.10
C GLY A 73 -15.74 36.50 -16.03
N LEU A 74 -15.36 35.22 -16.08
CA LEU A 74 -16.09 34.23 -16.87
C LEU A 74 -17.48 33.95 -16.26
N THR A 75 -18.44 33.61 -17.12
CA THR A 75 -19.78 33.28 -16.66
C THR A 75 -19.80 32.01 -15.83
N SER A 76 -20.67 31.91 -14.83
CA SER A 76 -20.77 30.74 -13.93
C SER A 76 -20.92 29.41 -14.68
N ARG A 77 -21.61 29.41 -15.83
CA ARG A 77 -21.74 28.21 -16.67
C ARG A 77 -20.42 27.74 -17.22
N VAL A 78 -19.55 28.67 -17.64
CA VAL A 78 -18.20 28.35 -18.16
C VAL A 78 -17.30 27.85 -17.04
N VAL A 79 -17.35 28.51 -15.88
CA VAL A 79 -16.56 28.10 -14.69
C VAL A 79 -16.92 26.66 -14.28
N LEU A 80 -18.21 26.35 -14.20
CA LEU A 80 -18.68 25.02 -13.83
C LEU A 80 -18.30 23.94 -14.86
N LEU A 81 -18.47 24.27 -16.16
CA LEU A 81 -18.10 23.34 -17.23
C LEU A 81 -16.60 23.02 -17.21
N LEU A 82 -15.76 24.07 -17.14
CA LEU A 82 -14.31 23.88 -17.09
C LEU A 82 -13.87 23.12 -15.83
N GLY A 83 -14.44 23.46 -14.67
CA GLY A 83 -14.16 22.76 -13.44
C GLY A 83 -14.56 21.28 -13.49
N ALA A 84 -15.76 20.97 -13.97
CA ALA A 84 -16.22 19.59 -14.11
C ALA A 84 -15.37 18.79 -15.11
N CYS A 85 -15.04 19.36 -16.26
CA CYS A 85 -14.17 18.71 -17.26
C CYS A 85 -12.77 18.43 -16.68
N ASN A 86 -12.20 19.41 -15.95
CA ASN A 86 -10.91 19.23 -15.32
C ASN A 86 -10.94 18.12 -14.27
N ILE A 87 -11.92 18.14 -13.36
CA ILE A 87 -12.06 17.11 -12.33
C ILE A 87 -12.12 15.72 -12.95
N LEU A 88 -12.93 15.53 -13.99
CA LEU A 88 -13.05 14.24 -14.64
C LEU A 88 -11.75 13.81 -15.33
N ALA A 89 -11.09 14.73 -16.03
CA ALA A 89 -9.84 14.43 -16.73
C ALA A 89 -8.72 14.05 -15.74
N ASP A 90 -8.55 14.83 -14.67
CA ASP A 90 -7.50 14.60 -13.68
C ASP A 90 -7.81 13.35 -12.83
N ALA A 91 -9.06 13.16 -12.42
CA ALA A 91 -9.47 11.95 -11.71
C ALA A 91 -9.19 10.67 -12.52
N MET A 92 -9.50 10.70 -13.83
CA MET A 92 -9.16 9.57 -14.72
C MET A 92 -7.67 9.37 -14.84
N ALA A 93 -6.90 10.44 -15.02
CA ALA A 93 -5.44 10.35 -15.13
C ALA A 93 -4.81 9.78 -13.85
N MET A 94 -5.25 10.24 -12.68
CA MET A 94 -4.77 9.75 -11.39
C MET A 94 -5.21 8.32 -11.11
N GLY A 95 -6.48 7.98 -11.32
CA GLY A 95 -7.00 6.63 -11.08
C GLY A 95 -6.36 5.57 -11.98
N VAL A 96 -6.21 5.88 -13.27
CA VAL A 96 -5.49 4.99 -14.21
C VAL A 96 -4.00 4.95 -13.90
N GLY A 97 -3.41 6.08 -13.53
CA GLY A 97 -1.99 6.17 -13.14
C GLY A 97 -1.69 5.30 -11.92
N GLU A 98 -2.53 5.36 -10.89
CA GLU A 98 -2.39 4.52 -9.68
C GLU A 98 -2.48 3.03 -10.02
N TYR A 99 -3.51 2.64 -10.79
CA TYR A 99 -3.65 1.27 -11.26
C TYR A 99 -2.43 0.76 -12.02
N LEU A 100 -1.94 1.53 -12.99
CA LEU A 100 -0.79 1.13 -13.81
C LEU A 100 0.50 1.11 -13.01
N SER A 101 0.69 2.04 -12.08
CA SER A 101 1.86 2.11 -11.21
C SER A 101 1.93 0.89 -10.29
N THR A 102 0.83 0.58 -9.60
CA THR A 102 0.76 -0.60 -8.72
C THR A 102 0.99 -1.88 -9.52
N LYS A 103 0.30 -2.04 -10.65
CA LYS A 103 0.48 -3.20 -11.52
C LYS A 103 1.93 -3.34 -12.02
N SER A 104 2.58 -2.24 -12.38
CA SER A 104 3.98 -2.25 -12.82
C SER A 104 4.93 -2.68 -11.71
N SER A 105 4.68 -2.23 -10.47
CA SER A 105 5.44 -2.65 -9.29
C SER A 105 5.28 -4.14 -9.00
N ASP A 106 4.06 -4.65 -9.12
CA ASP A 106 3.77 -6.07 -8.93
C ASP A 106 4.45 -6.95 -9.99
N GLU A 107 4.40 -6.52 -11.25
CA GLU A 107 5.09 -7.22 -12.34
C GLU A 107 6.61 -7.19 -12.17
N TYR A 108 7.15 -6.08 -11.68
CA TYR A 108 8.57 -5.97 -11.36
C TYR A 108 8.96 -6.97 -10.26
N ALA A 109 8.23 -6.99 -9.14
CA ALA A 109 8.49 -7.92 -8.05
C ALA A 109 8.42 -9.40 -8.50
N ARG A 110 7.45 -9.75 -9.35
CA ARG A 110 7.35 -11.11 -9.92
C ARG A 110 8.53 -11.47 -10.81
N ARG A 111 9.05 -10.51 -11.59
CA ARG A 111 10.24 -10.74 -12.44
C ARG A 111 11.50 -10.92 -11.60
N GLU A 112 11.67 -10.10 -10.57
CA GLU A 112 12.79 -10.24 -9.65
C GLU A 112 12.71 -11.60 -8.92
N ARG A 113 11.54 -12.02 -8.44
CA ARG A 113 11.37 -13.34 -7.84
C ARG A 113 11.75 -14.49 -8.79
N ALA A 114 11.40 -14.37 -10.05
CA ALA A 114 11.77 -15.38 -11.05
C ALA A 114 13.29 -15.40 -11.31
N ARG A 115 13.97 -14.25 -11.19
CA ARG A 115 15.41 -14.13 -11.26
C ARG A 115 16.06 -14.80 -10.06
N GLU A 116 15.66 -14.47 -8.85
CA GLU A 116 16.17 -15.07 -7.62
C GLU A 116 15.97 -16.59 -7.57
N ASP A 117 14.78 -17.07 -8.00
CA ASP A 117 14.51 -18.51 -8.14
C ASP A 117 15.49 -19.20 -9.11
N TRP A 118 15.79 -18.52 -10.21
CA TRP A 118 16.76 -19.05 -11.18
C TRP A 118 18.19 -19.01 -10.65
N GLU A 119 18.62 -17.94 -9.98
CA GLU A 119 19.94 -17.78 -9.39
C GLU A 119 20.15 -18.84 -8.29
N LEU A 120 19.18 -18.99 -7.39
CA LEU A 120 19.24 -20.02 -6.33
C LEU A 120 19.32 -21.45 -6.89
N ARG A 121 18.69 -21.75 -8.03
CA ARG A 121 18.79 -23.07 -8.68
C ARG A 121 20.14 -23.32 -9.33
N ASN A 122 20.78 -22.27 -9.85
CA ASN A 122 22.01 -22.41 -10.62
C ASN A 122 23.27 -22.12 -9.80
N HIS A 123 23.15 -21.33 -8.73
CA HIS A 123 24.27 -20.92 -7.87
C HIS A 123 23.94 -20.89 -6.37
N PRO A 124 23.40 -22.00 -5.82
CA PRO A 124 22.85 -22.02 -4.45
C PRO A 124 23.87 -21.67 -3.36
N GLU A 125 25.15 -22.00 -3.56
CA GLU A 125 26.18 -21.68 -2.58
C GLU A 125 26.47 -20.18 -2.51
N GLY A 126 26.40 -19.47 -3.64
CA GLY A 126 26.55 -18.02 -3.73
C GLY A 126 25.42 -17.29 -3.02
N GLU A 127 24.19 -17.67 -3.31
CA GLU A 127 22.99 -17.08 -2.72
C GLU A 127 22.95 -17.27 -1.18
N VAL A 128 23.32 -18.46 -0.71
CA VAL A 128 23.42 -18.73 0.73
C VAL A 128 24.48 -17.84 1.38
N GLU A 129 25.65 -17.67 0.75
CA GLU A 129 26.73 -16.85 1.30
C GLU A 129 26.34 -15.35 1.30
N GLU A 130 25.68 -14.87 0.25
CA GLU A 130 25.20 -13.50 0.17
C GLU A 130 24.19 -13.18 1.28
N MET A 131 23.23 -14.06 1.49
CA MET A 131 22.27 -13.93 2.59
C MET A 131 22.95 -13.99 3.97
N VAL A 132 23.97 -14.82 4.16
CA VAL A 132 24.77 -14.84 5.39
C VAL A 132 25.44 -13.49 5.61
N GLU A 133 26.00 -12.86 4.57
CA GLU A 133 26.64 -11.55 4.67
C GLU A 133 25.63 -10.46 5.06
N ILE A 134 24.41 -10.47 4.47
CA ILE A 134 23.33 -9.55 4.82
C ILE A 134 23.00 -9.65 6.32
N TYR A 135 22.85 -10.86 6.85
CA TYR A 135 22.51 -11.06 8.27
C TYR A 135 23.66 -10.65 9.21
N VAL A 136 24.90 -10.89 8.79
CA VAL A 136 26.09 -10.41 9.52
C VAL A 136 26.14 -8.88 9.56
N GLN A 137 25.85 -8.21 8.45
CA GLN A 137 25.77 -6.74 8.41
C GLN A 137 24.68 -6.18 9.31
N ARG A 138 23.61 -6.95 9.57
CA ARG A 138 22.53 -6.61 10.51
C ARG A 138 22.86 -6.93 11.97
N GLY A 139 24.06 -7.45 12.25
CA GLY A 139 24.57 -7.65 13.60
C GLY A 139 24.54 -9.08 14.12
N MET A 140 24.20 -10.06 13.28
CA MET A 140 24.28 -11.48 13.64
C MET A 140 25.74 -11.96 13.58
N SER A 141 26.13 -12.92 14.44
CA SER A 141 27.43 -13.59 14.28
C SER A 141 27.45 -14.42 12.98
N ARG A 142 28.60 -14.54 12.33
CA ARG A 142 28.70 -15.33 11.09
C ARG A 142 28.31 -16.79 11.30
N GLU A 143 28.63 -17.33 12.48
CA GLU A 143 28.29 -18.71 12.84
C GLU A 143 26.77 -18.92 12.93
N ASP A 144 26.07 -18.01 13.62
CA ASP A 144 24.63 -18.08 13.76
C ASP A 144 23.92 -17.81 12.41
N ALA A 145 24.38 -16.81 11.65
CA ALA A 145 23.86 -16.51 10.31
C ALA A 145 23.96 -17.73 9.39
N GLN A 146 25.11 -18.41 9.38
CA GLN A 146 25.31 -19.64 8.60
C GLN A 146 24.31 -20.73 8.96
N VAL A 147 24.04 -20.94 10.25
CA VAL A 147 23.08 -21.96 10.71
C VAL A 147 21.67 -21.59 10.28
N VAL A 148 21.25 -20.35 10.47
CA VAL A 148 19.91 -19.87 10.13
C VAL A 148 19.68 -19.96 8.63
N ILE A 149 20.56 -19.37 7.83
CA ILE A 149 20.42 -19.33 6.37
C ILE A 149 20.47 -20.73 5.76
N SER A 150 21.42 -21.58 6.18
CA SER A 150 21.49 -22.96 5.71
C SER A 150 20.26 -23.80 6.10
N THR A 151 19.55 -23.41 7.15
CA THR A 151 18.30 -24.06 7.53
C THR A 151 17.15 -23.60 6.65
N MET A 152 17.04 -22.31 6.36
CA MET A 152 16.01 -21.74 5.48
C MET A 152 16.19 -22.21 4.03
N ALA A 153 17.41 -22.31 3.54
CA ALA A 153 17.73 -22.76 2.18
C ALA A 153 17.26 -24.20 1.87
N LYS A 154 16.94 -25.02 2.87
CA LYS A 154 16.31 -26.32 2.67
C LYS A 154 14.89 -26.24 2.12
N TYR A 155 14.24 -25.10 2.26
CA TYR A 155 12.87 -24.83 1.84
C TYR A 155 12.88 -23.83 0.69
N HIS A 156 13.07 -24.32 -0.52
CA HIS A 156 13.39 -23.53 -1.71
C HIS A 156 12.46 -22.31 -1.90
N ASP A 157 11.14 -22.52 -2.06
CA ASP A 157 10.19 -21.43 -2.31
C ASP A 157 10.16 -20.40 -1.16
N PHE A 158 10.19 -20.89 0.08
CA PHE A 158 10.27 -20.03 1.25
C PHE A 158 11.57 -19.21 1.26
N PHE A 159 12.68 -19.79 0.89
CA PHE A 159 13.97 -19.10 0.89
C PHE A 159 14.03 -18.02 -0.19
N VAL A 160 13.48 -18.28 -1.39
CA VAL A 160 13.31 -17.26 -2.44
C VAL A 160 12.48 -16.09 -1.92
N ASP A 161 11.37 -16.35 -1.24
CA ASP A 161 10.54 -15.27 -0.68
C ASP A 161 11.27 -14.48 0.42
N VAL A 162 12.12 -15.13 1.20
CA VAL A 162 13.00 -14.46 2.18
C VAL A 162 14.04 -13.59 1.48
N MET A 163 14.70 -14.07 0.42
CA MET A 163 15.65 -13.30 -0.39
C MET A 163 15.00 -12.05 -0.95
N MET A 164 13.81 -12.16 -1.54
CA MET A 164 13.03 -11.03 -2.05
C MET A 164 12.86 -9.92 -1.00
N VAL A 165 12.56 -10.28 0.25
CA VAL A 165 12.31 -9.30 1.33
C VAL A 165 13.62 -8.76 1.91
N GLU A 166 14.58 -9.63 2.18
CA GLU A 166 15.78 -9.28 2.93
C GLU A 166 16.85 -8.60 2.09
N GLU A 167 16.97 -8.99 0.83
CA GLU A 167 17.96 -8.48 -0.11
C GLU A 167 17.38 -7.32 -0.94
N LEU A 168 16.22 -7.54 -1.59
CA LEU A 168 15.63 -6.59 -2.51
C LEU A 168 14.62 -5.64 -1.86
N GLY A 169 14.13 -5.93 -0.65
CA GLY A 169 13.09 -5.16 0.01
C GLY A 169 11.73 -5.23 -0.70
N LEU A 170 11.50 -6.28 -1.48
CA LEU A 170 10.31 -6.47 -2.29
C LEU A 170 9.40 -7.54 -1.69
N PHE A 171 8.11 -7.25 -1.63
CA PHE A 171 7.10 -8.25 -1.29
C PHE A 171 6.53 -8.86 -2.57
N VAL A 172 6.39 -10.18 -2.59
CA VAL A 172 5.79 -10.88 -3.73
C VAL A 172 4.28 -10.70 -3.66
N PRO A 173 3.65 -10.10 -4.69
CA PRO A 173 2.21 -9.91 -4.70
C PRO A 173 1.48 -11.24 -4.91
N GLU A 174 0.31 -11.39 -4.27
CA GLU A 174 -0.58 -12.54 -4.46
C GLU A 174 -1.09 -12.64 -5.90
N GLU A 175 -1.66 -13.80 -6.27
CA GLU A 175 -2.15 -14.03 -7.64
C GLU A 175 -3.26 -13.04 -8.05
N ASP A 176 -4.08 -12.59 -7.10
CA ASP A 176 -5.19 -11.66 -7.32
C ASP A 176 -4.82 -10.17 -7.15
N ALA A 177 -3.53 -9.83 -7.12
CA ALA A 177 -3.04 -8.45 -6.91
C ALA A 177 -3.63 -7.44 -7.91
N TRP A 178 -3.99 -7.86 -9.12
CA TRP A 178 -4.62 -6.99 -10.12
C TRP A 178 -5.96 -6.41 -9.65
N VAL A 179 -6.71 -7.16 -8.84
CA VAL A 179 -8.01 -6.70 -8.27
C VAL A 179 -7.75 -5.61 -7.23
N GLU A 180 -6.70 -5.76 -6.43
CA GLU A 180 -6.30 -4.73 -5.44
C GLU A 180 -5.81 -3.47 -6.13
N SER A 181 -4.96 -3.60 -7.14
CA SER A 181 -4.52 -2.47 -7.97
C SER A 181 -5.70 -1.71 -8.60
N ALA A 182 -6.71 -2.43 -9.08
CA ALA A 182 -7.92 -1.81 -9.63
C ALA A 182 -8.77 -1.09 -8.56
N LYS A 183 -8.84 -1.63 -7.34
CA LYS A 183 -9.53 -0.98 -6.22
C LYS A 183 -8.81 0.30 -5.80
N ASP A 184 -7.49 0.30 -5.74
CA ASP A 184 -6.69 1.47 -5.38
C ASP A 184 -6.84 2.58 -6.43
N GLY A 185 -6.80 2.23 -7.72
CA GLY A 185 -7.08 3.17 -8.80
C GLY A 185 -8.50 3.75 -8.75
N LEU A 186 -9.50 2.93 -8.44
CA LEU A 186 -10.88 3.39 -8.28
C LEU A 186 -11.05 4.28 -7.04
N LEU A 187 -10.38 3.94 -5.96
CA LEU A 187 -10.38 4.74 -4.73
C LEU A 187 -9.74 6.11 -4.96
N MET A 188 -8.63 6.16 -5.70
CA MET A 188 -7.96 7.39 -6.11
C MET A 188 -8.90 8.26 -6.95
N PHE A 189 -9.50 7.69 -7.99
CA PHE A 189 -10.48 8.36 -8.83
C PHE A 189 -11.65 8.94 -8.02
N ALA A 190 -12.26 8.11 -7.17
CA ALA A 190 -13.41 8.52 -6.36
C ALA A 190 -13.05 9.63 -5.37
N SER A 191 -11.89 9.53 -4.72
CA SER A 191 -11.38 10.54 -3.79
C SER A 191 -11.20 11.89 -4.50
N PHE A 192 -10.54 11.88 -5.65
CA PHE A 192 -10.34 13.09 -6.43
C PHE A 192 -11.67 13.75 -6.83
N VAL A 193 -12.63 12.97 -7.35
CA VAL A 193 -13.96 13.48 -7.75
C VAL A 193 -14.72 14.06 -6.57
N VAL A 194 -14.79 13.33 -5.46
CA VAL A 194 -15.55 13.77 -4.28
C VAL A 194 -14.97 15.06 -3.70
N PHE A 195 -13.68 15.10 -3.46
CA PHE A 195 -13.03 16.26 -2.86
C PHE A 195 -12.88 17.41 -3.86
N GLY A 196 -12.62 17.11 -5.14
CA GLY A 196 -12.51 18.11 -6.21
C GLY A 196 -13.84 18.84 -6.52
N THR A 197 -14.98 18.20 -6.24
CA THR A 197 -16.29 18.89 -6.39
C THR A 197 -16.56 19.92 -5.29
N ALA A 198 -15.88 19.87 -4.15
CA ALA A 198 -16.12 20.78 -3.03
C ALA A 198 -15.95 22.27 -3.40
N PRO A 199 -14.87 22.72 -4.09
CA PRO A 199 -14.73 24.11 -4.53
C PRO A 199 -15.82 24.54 -5.55
N LEU A 200 -16.27 23.63 -6.44
CA LEU A 200 -17.34 23.92 -7.38
C LEU A 200 -18.68 24.14 -6.68
N VAL A 201 -18.99 23.29 -5.71
CA VAL A 201 -20.20 23.44 -4.87
C VAL A 201 -20.13 24.73 -4.06
N GLY A 202 -18.97 25.02 -3.45
CA GLY A 202 -18.75 26.28 -2.76
C GLY A 202 -18.99 27.50 -3.66
N TYR A 203 -18.50 27.48 -4.90
CA TYR A 203 -18.72 28.53 -5.86
C TYR A 203 -20.21 28.71 -6.24
N LEU A 204 -20.95 27.60 -6.38
CA LEU A 204 -22.41 27.66 -6.65
C LEU A 204 -23.21 28.24 -5.50
N LEU A 205 -22.76 28.06 -4.26
CA LEU A 205 -23.45 28.53 -3.07
C LEU A 205 -23.13 30.00 -2.72
N THR A 206 -22.06 30.58 -3.26
CA THR A 206 -21.65 31.96 -2.97
C THR A 206 -22.74 32.99 -3.23
N PRO A 207 -23.58 32.93 -4.31
CA PRO A 207 -24.67 33.88 -4.50
C PRO A 207 -25.74 33.84 -3.41
N LEU A 208 -25.88 32.74 -2.68
CA LEU A 208 -26.84 32.60 -1.57
C LEU A 208 -26.38 33.28 -0.27
N PHE A 209 -25.08 33.56 -0.14
CA PHE A 209 -24.50 34.16 1.07
C PHE A 209 -24.11 35.63 0.92
N VAL A 210 -24.19 36.20 -0.27
CA VAL A 210 -23.75 37.56 -0.59
C VAL A 210 -24.96 38.53 -0.74
N HIS A 211 -26.19 38.07 -0.39
CA HIS A 211 -27.40 38.91 -0.36
C HIS A 211 -27.85 39.17 1.07
#